data_7b136851bb7a5c74c7ddf65ed49da1f4
#
_entry.id   7b136851bb7a5c74c7ddf65ed49da1f4
#
_cell.length_a   1.000
_cell.length_b   1.000
_cell.length_c   1.000
_cell.angle_alpha   90.00
_cell.angle_beta   90.00
_cell.angle_gamma   90.00
#
_symmetry.space_group_name_H-M   'P 1'
#
loop_
_entity.id
_entity.type
_entity.pdbx_description
1 polymer ?
#
loop_
_entity_poly.entity_id
_entity_poly.type
_entity_poly.pdbx_seq_one_letter_code
_entity_poly.pdbx_strand_id
1 'polypeptide(L)'
;MKYEIVIGLETHVELSTESKIFCSCGGHSASKEPNDCVCPACSGMPGMLPVMNKRVVELAVTAGLMLNCEISRYTTFDKKNYYYPDLPCAYQITQLNHPICTNGLVTLKTSEGQRDIRIKQIHMEEDAGKLVHAGKASYVDFNRTSVPLIEIVTQPDFRSAEEVLVYLNKLKTMFRSGGISECEEGAMRCDVNISVRPEGSEEFGVRTEIKNMASFEAIEKAIRYESQRHIDAIEFETEELVQETRRFDDVSGKTFAMRNKETEADYRYFPDANLMPIIIDDEWLEQIKAAKPIEIDEKAEGYRAAGISEKEIDMLIHNHNVSKLLDDVVNMGCDAKNVAGWILTDCVGVLRKNGKLLSDLTITADDLSAIIKMVDSGDVNRMSGRKILTAVLEEGVDPVAYCKENGLDAKVDTATIESVMDRVLSENAQAIADYKNGKEKAKQALFGACMRELKNTADTAVIKELLDKKLQNI
;
A
#
# COMPACT_ATOMS: atom_id res chain seq x y z
N MET A 1 -25.53 26.41 22.88
CA MET A 1 -24.18 27.00 22.66
C MET A 1 -23.57 26.32 21.46
N LYS A 2 -22.69 26.99 20.66
CA LYS A 2 -21.95 26.24 19.63
C LYS A 2 -20.69 25.66 20.24
N TYR A 3 -20.36 24.46 19.85
CA TYR A 3 -19.19 23.73 20.35
C TYR A 3 -18.23 23.41 19.22
N GLU A 4 -16.95 23.39 19.54
CA GLU A 4 -15.86 22.95 18.68
C GLU A 4 -15.32 21.61 19.20
N ILE A 5 -15.19 20.62 18.30
CA ILE A 5 -14.57 19.34 18.58
C ILE A 5 -13.05 19.51 18.39
N VAL A 6 -12.27 18.98 19.31
CA VAL A 6 -10.80 19.01 19.25
C VAL A 6 -10.27 17.60 19.33
N ILE A 7 -9.56 17.18 18.28
CA ILE A 7 -9.10 15.80 18.16
C ILE A 7 -7.59 15.78 17.89
N GLY A 8 -6.88 14.86 18.57
CA GLY A 8 -5.52 14.43 18.29
C GLY A 8 -5.49 12.92 18.06
N LEU A 9 -4.55 12.44 17.26
CA LEU A 9 -4.42 11.03 16.90
C LEU A 9 -3.07 10.46 17.33
N GLU A 10 -3.10 9.20 17.74
CA GLU A 10 -1.94 8.33 17.90
C GLU A 10 -2.10 7.18 16.89
N THR A 11 -1.26 7.15 15.86
CA THR A 11 -1.40 6.19 14.77
C THR A 11 -0.21 5.26 14.75
N HIS A 12 -0.44 3.96 15.02
CA HIS A 12 0.56 2.90 14.96
C HIS A 12 0.57 2.29 13.56
N VAL A 13 1.75 2.13 12.97
CA VAL A 13 1.91 1.56 11.63
C VAL A 13 3.01 0.51 11.65
N GLU A 14 2.67 -0.73 11.26
CA GLU A 14 3.65 -1.80 11.07
C GLU A 14 4.51 -1.51 9.84
N LEU A 15 5.85 -1.64 9.99
CA LEU A 15 6.80 -1.37 8.92
C LEU A 15 7.07 -2.64 8.09
N SER A 16 7.14 -2.48 6.78
CA SER A 16 7.45 -3.56 5.83
C SER A 16 8.94 -3.89 5.84
N THR A 17 9.36 -4.75 6.78
CA THR A 17 10.74 -5.25 6.89
C THR A 17 10.79 -6.76 6.83
N GLU A 18 11.89 -7.32 6.32
CA GLU A 18 12.10 -8.77 6.26
C GLU A 18 12.24 -9.40 7.65
N SER A 19 12.77 -8.65 8.62
CA SER A 19 12.97 -9.13 9.99
C SER A 19 12.38 -8.16 11.02
N LYS A 20 12.13 -8.68 12.22
CA LYS A 20 11.65 -7.91 13.38
C LYS A 20 12.62 -6.79 13.76
N ILE A 21 12.15 -5.84 14.59
CA ILE A 21 12.94 -4.65 14.98
C ILE A 21 14.21 -5.01 15.74
N PHE A 22 14.16 -6.02 16.61
CA PHE A 22 15.28 -6.34 17.51
C PHE A 22 15.82 -7.77 17.39
N CYS A 23 15.40 -8.53 16.38
CA CYS A 23 15.93 -9.88 16.10
C CYS A 23 15.75 -10.26 14.61
N SER A 24 16.27 -11.43 14.23
CA SER A 24 16.23 -11.94 12.84
C SER A 24 14.99 -12.75 12.48
N CYS A 25 14.00 -12.88 13.35
CA CYS A 25 12.73 -13.51 12.99
C CYS A 25 12.00 -12.68 11.92
N GLY A 26 11.14 -13.31 11.11
CA GLY A 26 10.39 -12.61 10.06
C GLY A 26 9.60 -11.41 10.60
N GLY A 27 9.65 -10.28 9.88
CA GLY A 27 9.08 -8.99 10.28
C GLY A 27 7.55 -8.95 10.27
N HIS A 28 6.92 -9.53 9.28
CA HIS A 28 5.49 -9.81 9.29
C HIS A 28 5.22 -11.14 9.97
N SER A 29 4.00 -11.36 10.44
CA SER A 29 3.54 -12.68 10.91
C SER A 29 3.62 -13.70 9.76
N ALA A 30 4.85 -14.02 9.38
CA ALA A 30 5.18 -14.87 8.23
C ALA A 30 4.65 -16.29 8.40
N SER A 31 4.35 -16.71 9.64
CA SER A 31 3.75 -18.00 9.93
C SER A 31 2.28 -17.84 10.33
N LYS A 32 1.43 -18.73 9.82
CA LYS A 32 0.01 -18.84 10.21
C LYS A 32 -0.17 -19.64 11.53
N GLU A 33 0.85 -20.42 11.92
CA GLU A 33 0.82 -21.20 13.14
C GLU A 33 1.28 -20.35 14.33
N PRO A 34 0.55 -20.29 15.44
CA PRO A 34 0.92 -19.51 16.61
C PRO A 34 2.29 -19.92 17.16
N ASN A 35 3.10 -18.94 17.52
CA ASN A 35 4.43 -19.10 18.13
C ASN A 35 5.47 -19.83 17.27
N ASP A 36 5.30 -19.87 15.96
CA ASP A 36 6.25 -20.52 15.03
C ASP A 36 7.39 -19.57 14.61
N CYS A 37 7.14 -18.26 14.59
CA CYS A 37 8.11 -17.22 14.22
C CYS A 37 8.64 -16.48 15.46
N VAL A 38 9.25 -17.21 16.39
CA VAL A 38 9.82 -16.66 17.63
C VAL A 38 11.23 -17.19 17.89
N CYS A 39 12.07 -16.36 18.51
CA CYS A 39 13.41 -16.75 18.98
C CYS A 39 13.60 -16.37 20.45
N PRO A 40 14.68 -16.80 21.12
CA PRO A 40 14.94 -16.43 22.50
C PRO A 40 14.92 -14.91 22.78
N ALA A 41 15.28 -14.06 21.81
CA ALA A 41 15.27 -12.60 21.99
C ALA A 41 13.83 -12.07 22.04
N CYS A 42 12.99 -12.30 21.01
CA CYS A 42 11.62 -11.79 20.98
C CYS A 42 10.66 -12.52 21.92
N SER A 43 11.06 -13.68 22.49
CA SER A 43 10.32 -14.35 23.57
C SER A 43 10.79 -13.95 24.98
N GLY A 44 11.72 -12.98 25.10
CA GLY A 44 12.14 -12.42 26.37
C GLY A 44 12.93 -13.38 27.25
N MET A 45 13.68 -14.33 26.67
CA MET A 45 14.46 -15.27 27.47
C MET A 45 15.64 -14.57 28.17
N PRO A 46 15.92 -14.92 29.43
CA PRO A 46 17.03 -14.31 30.19
C PRO A 46 18.36 -14.40 29.46
N GLY A 47 19.08 -13.27 29.44
CA GLY A 47 20.42 -13.18 28.83
C GLY A 47 20.41 -12.82 27.34
N MET A 48 19.27 -12.74 26.70
CA MET A 48 19.16 -12.27 25.32
C MET A 48 19.11 -10.76 25.25
N LEU A 49 19.77 -10.18 24.25
CA LEU A 49 19.85 -8.74 24.04
C LEU A 49 19.23 -8.35 22.69
N PRO A 50 18.58 -7.17 22.60
CA PRO A 50 18.04 -6.66 21.36
C PRO A 50 19.17 -6.25 20.40
N VAL A 51 18.94 -6.44 19.08
CA VAL A 51 19.85 -5.97 18.01
C VAL A 51 19.02 -5.17 17.02
N MET A 52 19.35 -3.89 16.85
CA MET A 52 18.58 -2.96 16.02
C MET A 52 18.61 -3.31 14.53
N ASN A 53 17.44 -3.37 13.92
CA ASN A 53 17.29 -3.53 12.48
C ASN A 53 17.49 -2.17 11.78
N LYS A 54 18.54 -2.04 10.96
CA LYS A 54 18.86 -0.81 10.22
C LYS A 54 17.70 -0.36 9.31
N ARG A 55 17.01 -1.32 8.65
CA ARG A 55 15.92 -1.00 7.73
C ARG A 55 14.73 -0.32 8.42
N VAL A 56 14.47 -0.65 9.69
CA VAL A 56 13.43 0.01 10.48
C VAL A 56 13.73 1.51 10.64
N VAL A 57 14.99 1.86 10.92
CA VAL A 57 15.42 3.26 11.03
C VAL A 57 15.24 3.98 9.70
N GLU A 58 15.66 3.36 8.59
CA GLU A 58 15.52 3.93 7.26
C GLU A 58 14.05 4.20 6.89
N LEU A 59 13.16 3.24 7.18
CA LEU A 59 11.72 3.40 6.91
C LEU A 59 11.09 4.45 7.81
N ALA A 60 11.47 4.51 9.10
CA ALA A 60 10.97 5.54 10.02
C ALA A 60 11.40 6.95 9.60
N VAL A 61 12.67 7.12 9.18
CA VAL A 61 13.16 8.40 8.63
C VAL A 61 12.44 8.74 7.33
N THR A 62 12.22 7.77 6.45
CA THR A 62 11.48 7.99 5.19
C THR A 62 10.05 8.45 5.47
N ALA A 63 9.36 7.81 6.43
CA ALA A 63 8.03 8.24 6.89
C ALA A 63 8.05 9.69 7.40
N GLY A 64 9.05 10.03 8.23
CA GLY A 64 9.24 11.39 8.72
C GLY A 64 9.45 12.41 7.59
N LEU A 65 10.29 12.09 6.61
CA LEU A 65 10.53 12.95 5.44
C LEU A 65 9.25 13.14 4.59
N MET A 66 8.42 12.10 4.46
CA MET A 66 7.14 12.18 3.74
C MET A 66 6.10 13.01 4.49
N LEU A 67 6.20 13.09 5.81
CA LEU A 67 5.33 13.90 6.68
C LEU A 67 5.94 15.27 7.02
N ASN A 68 6.99 15.68 6.30
CA ASN A 68 7.70 16.95 6.48
C ASN A 68 8.21 17.16 7.91
N CYS A 69 8.66 16.11 8.57
CA CYS A 69 9.23 16.18 9.92
C CYS A 69 10.71 16.57 9.91
N GLU A 70 11.14 17.14 11.03
CA GLU A 70 12.54 17.27 11.37
C GLU A 70 13.10 15.90 11.81
N ILE A 71 14.21 15.46 11.22
CA ILE A 71 14.84 14.18 11.53
C ILE A 71 15.85 14.37 12.67
N SER A 72 15.69 13.60 13.75
CA SER A 72 16.62 13.59 14.87
C SER A 72 17.95 12.97 14.45
N ARG A 73 19.05 13.71 14.63
CA ARG A 73 20.41 13.23 14.33
C ARG A 73 20.96 12.29 15.40
N TYR A 74 20.37 12.34 16.57
CA TYR A 74 20.68 11.50 17.72
C TYR A 74 19.36 10.99 18.30
N THR A 75 19.20 9.69 18.36
CA THR A 75 17.98 9.08 18.90
C THR A 75 18.32 7.87 19.77
N THR A 76 17.52 7.64 20.80
CA THR A 76 17.72 6.57 21.78
C THR A 76 16.40 5.84 22.02
N PHE A 77 16.50 4.65 22.59
CA PHE A 77 15.35 3.89 23.04
C PHE A 77 15.20 3.96 24.57
N ASP A 78 13.95 3.90 25.00
CA ASP A 78 13.53 3.83 26.39
C ASP A 78 12.75 2.53 26.63
N LYS A 79 12.77 2.03 27.86
CA LYS A 79 11.91 0.94 28.32
C LYS A 79 10.65 1.50 28.97
N LYS A 80 9.50 1.16 28.40
CA LYS A 80 8.17 1.40 28.94
C LYS A 80 7.75 0.19 29.74
N ASN A 81 7.79 0.29 31.08
CA ASN A 81 7.55 -0.86 31.93
C ASN A 81 6.08 -1.01 32.28
N TYR A 82 5.48 -2.10 31.82
CA TYR A 82 4.16 -2.53 32.25
C TYR A 82 4.04 -4.03 32.15
N TYR A 83 3.17 -4.61 32.96
CA TYR A 83 3.03 -6.03 33.08
C TYR A 83 1.76 -6.50 32.38
N TYR A 84 1.94 -7.19 31.23
CA TYR A 84 0.83 -7.78 30.49
C TYR A 84 1.26 -9.12 29.85
N PRO A 85 0.34 -10.11 29.68
CA PRO A 85 0.73 -11.45 29.21
C PRO A 85 1.37 -11.49 27.82
N ASP A 86 1.09 -10.54 26.96
CA ASP A 86 1.61 -10.43 25.60
C ASP A 86 2.95 -9.68 25.51
N LEU A 87 3.49 -9.22 26.66
CA LEU A 87 4.81 -8.64 26.77
C LEU A 87 5.77 -9.60 27.48
N PRO A 88 6.54 -10.42 26.74
CA PRO A 88 7.38 -11.44 27.35
C PRO A 88 8.50 -10.87 28.22
N CYS A 89 8.97 -9.65 27.91
CA CYS A 89 10.01 -8.95 28.69
C CYS A 89 9.46 -8.14 29.88
N ALA A 90 8.13 -8.03 30.05
CA ALA A 90 7.45 -7.14 30.99
C ALA A 90 7.77 -5.64 30.78
N TYR A 91 8.30 -5.27 29.60
CA TYR A 91 8.45 -3.91 29.11
C TYR A 91 8.33 -3.90 27.57
N GLN A 92 8.04 -2.73 27.03
CA GLN A 92 8.11 -2.45 25.60
C GLN A 92 9.30 -1.52 25.34
N ILE A 93 10.09 -1.78 24.31
CA ILE A 93 11.10 -0.87 23.85
C ILE A 93 10.46 0.15 22.92
N THR A 94 10.60 1.43 23.25
CA THR A 94 10.02 2.56 22.53
C THR A 94 10.92 3.79 22.62
N GLN A 95 10.47 4.98 22.24
CA GLN A 95 11.24 6.23 22.31
C GLN A 95 10.41 7.32 22.96
N LEU A 96 10.72 7.72 24.17
CA LEU A 96 10.06 8.82 24.88
C LEU A 96 10.83 10.14 24.72
N ASN A 97 12.13 10.12 25.08
CA ASN A 97 12.91 11.34 25.22
C ASN A 97 13.55 11.82 23.90
N HIS A 98 13.92 10.90 23.04
CA HIS A 98 14.61 11.18 21.78
C HIS A 98 13.92 10.47 20.62
N PRO A 99 12.69 10.89 20.21
CA PRO A 99 11.99 10.30 19.08
C PRO A 99 12.78 10.49 17.78
N ILE A 100 12.56 9.61 16.83
CA ILE A 100 13.26 9.64 15.53
C ILE A 100 12.92 10.87 14.69
N CYS A 101 11.67 11.38 14.80
CA CYS A 101 11.24 12.57 14.08
C CYS A 101 10.34 13.46 14.94
N THR A 102 10.36 14.77 14.67
CA THR A 102 9.54 15.78 15.34
C THR A 102 9.04 16.84 14.36
N ASN A 103 8.07 17.66 14.77
CA ASN A 103 7.64 18.89 14.09
C ASN A 103 7.27 18.71 12.60
N GLY A 104 6.44 17.71 12.28
CA GLY A 104 5.96 17.50 10.93
C GLY A 104 4.69 18.30 10.59
N LEU A 105 4.34 18.29 9.30
CA LEU A 105 3.15 18.97 8.78
C LEU A 105 2.52 18.17 7.64
N VAL A 106 1.22 17.92 7.72
CA VAL A 106 0.44 17.27 6.67
C VAL A 106 -0.75 18.16 6.30
N THR A 107 -0.80 18.61 5.05
CA THR A 107 -1.91 19.38 4.53
C THR A 107 -3.01 18.46 4.01
N LEU A 108 -4.23 18.63 4.47
CA LEU A 108 -5.43 17.92 4.04
C LEU A 108 -6.26 18.79 3.10
N LYS A 109 -6.93 18.14 2.13
CA LYS A 109 -7.97 18.75 1.29
C LYS A 109 -9.31 18.12 1.70
N THR A 110 -10.19 18.92 2.28
CA THR A 110 -11.52 18.50 2.76
C THR A 110 -12.63 19.23 2.00
N SER A 111 -13.88 18.86 2.25
CA SER A 111 -15.05 19.57 1.71
C SER A 111 -15.13 21.03 2.16
N GLU A 112 -14.56 21.35 3.33
CA GLU A 112 -14.55 22.71 3.90
C GLU A 112 -13.31 23.55 3.50
N GLY A 113 -12.37 22.96 2.74
CA GLY A 113 -11.16 23.61 2.29
C GLY A 113 -9.88 22.88 2.69
N GLN A 114 -8.80 23.65 2.81
CA GLN A 114 -7.49 23.12 3.15
C GLN A 114 -7.22 23.24 4.65
N ARG A 115 -6.71 22.19 5.28
CA ARG A 115 -6.34 22.16 6.69
C ARG A 115 -4.96 21.56 6.87
N ASP A 116 -4.14 22.23 7.68
CA ASP A 116 -2.83 21.76 8.08
C ASP A 116 -2.89 21.02 9.41
N ILE A 117 -2.36 19.81 9.45
CA ILE A 117 -2.26 18.97 10.64
C ILE A 117 -0.79 18.86 11.02
N ARG A 118 -0.46 19.31 12.22
CA ARG A 118 0.91 19.21 12.75
C ARG A 118 1.15 17.84 13.33
N ILE A 119 2.28 17.25 12.96
CA ILE A 119 2.80 16.03 13.59
C ILE A 119 3.69 16.47 14.76
N LYS A 120 3.35 16.03 15.96
CA LYS A 120 4.15 16.30 17.15
C LYS A 120 5.46 15.56 17.09
N GLN A 121 5.39 14.24 16.87
CA GLN A 121 6.52 13.34 16.80
C GLN A 121 6.18 12.03 16.12
N ILE A 122 7.23 11.33 15.67
CA ILE A 122 7.20 9.93 15.28
C ILE A 122 8.24 9.21 16.11
N HIS A 123 7.90 8.08 16.69
CA HIS A 123 8.85 7.23 17.39
C HIS A 123 8.76 5.78 16.94
N MET A 124 9.89 5.08 17.04
CA MET A 124 9.98 3.65 16.74
C MET A 124 9.65 2.86 18.00
N GLU A 125 8.97 1.75 17.84
CA GLU A 125 8.66 0.83 18.93
C GLU A 125 8.47 -0.61 18.43
N GLU A 126 8.42 -1.54 19.36
CA GLU A 126 8.07 -2.93 19.08
C GLU A 126 6.60 -3.21 19.37
N ASP A 127 5.96 -4.06 18.55
CA ASP A 127 4.61 -4.53 18.86
C ASP A 127 4.62 -5.60 19.94
N ALA A 128 3.53 -5.72 20.68
CA ALA A 128 3.26 -6.78 21.64
C ALA A 128 2.76 -8.06 20.94
N GLY A 129 2.73 -9.17 21.67
CA GLY A 129 2.10 -10.40 21.22
C GLY A 129 0.60 -10.25 21.01
N LYS A 130 -0.05 -11.29 20.49
CA LYS A 130 -1.49 -11.35 20.31
C LYS A 130 -2.15 -12.19 21.39
N LEU A 131 -3.15 -11.64 22.07
CA LEU A 131 -3.98 -12.37 23.02
C LEU A 131 -5.23 -12.92 22.32
N VAL A 132 -5.48 -14.20 22.51
CA VAL A 132 -6.68 -14.89 22.02
C VAL A 132 -7.45 -15.44 23.21
N HIS A 133 -8.64 -14.88 23.47
CA HIS A 133 -9.52 -15.33 24.55
C HIS A 133 -10.45 -16.42 24.06
N ALA A 134 -10.40 -17.60 24.67
CA ALA A 134 -11.25 -18.73 24.34
C ALA A 134 -11.85 -19.36 25.61
N GLY A 135 -13.12 -19.12 25.85
CA GLY A 135 -13.83 -19.59 27.06
C GLY A 135 -13.23 -19.01 28.33
N LYS A 136 -12.64 -19.86 29.17
CA LYS A 136 -12.01 -19.47 30.45
C LYS A 136 -10.49 -19.32 30.36
N ALA A 137 -9.91 -19.54 29.19
CA ALA A 137 -8.48 -19.48 28.96
C ALA A 137 -8.12 -18.30 28.02
N SER A 138 -6.90 -17.78 28.19
CA SER A 138 -6.29 -16.85 27.27
C SER A 138 -5.03 -17.50 26.73
N TYR A 139 -4.87 -17.48 25.42
CA TYR A 139 -3.69 -17.96 24.72
C TYR A 139 -2.89 -16.77 24.23
N VAL A 140 -1.58 -16.91 24.20
CA VAL A 140 -0.67 -15.87 23.71
C VAL A 140 0.05 -16.38 22.48
N ASP A 141 0.00 -15.58 21.41
CA ASP A 141 0.78 -15.78 20.20
C ASP A 141 1.85 -14.67 20.12
N PHE A 142 3.11 -15.08 20.26
CA PHE A 142 4.27 -14.17 20.22
C PHE A 142 4.82 -13.95 18.80
N ASN A 143 4.18 -14.45 17.76
CA ASN A 143 4.63 -14.17 16.39
C ASN A 143 4.69 -12.67 16.10
N ARG A 144 3.74 -11.90 16.64
CA ARG A 144 3.70 -10.43 16.47
C ARG A 144 4.69 -9.68 17.38
N THR A 145 5.16 -10.27 18.48
CA THR A 145 6.11 -9.61 19.40
C THR A 145 7.34 -9.14 18.67
N SER A 146 7.75 -7.90 18.94
CA SER A 146 8.87 -7.21 18.28
C SER A 146 8.71 -7.00 16.75
N VAL A 147 7.50 -7.07 16.21
CA VAL A 147 7.20 -6.55 14.87
C VAL A 147 7.45 -5.03 14.90
N PRO A 148 8.18 -4.48 13.89
CA PRO A 148 8.52 -3.07 13.89
C PRO A 148 7.30 -2.18 13.73
N LEU A 149 7.14 -1.21 14.62
CA LEU A 149 6.13 -0.16 14.55
C LEU A 149 6.77 1.22 14.50
N ILE A 150 6.07 2.15 13.87
CA ILE A 150 6.18 3.57 14.17
C ILE A 150 4.85 4.05 14.75
N GLU A 151 4.93 4.88 15.77
CA GLU A 151 3.79 5.62 16.30
C GLU A 151 3.90 7.08 15.88
N ILE A 152 2.85 7.58 15.21
CA ILE A 152 2.74 8.95 14.74
C ILE A 152 1.75 9.68 15.64
N VAL A 153 2.26 10.64 16.39
CA VAL A 153 1.47 11.46 17.30
C VAL A 153 1.22 12.82 16.68
N THR A 154 -0.04 13.19 16.51
CA THR A 154 -0.42 14.52 16.00
C THR A 154 -0.63 15.54 17.12
N GLN A 155 -0.60 16.84 16.78
CA GLN A 155 -1.22 17.86 17.61
C GLN A 155 -2.76 17.74 17.50
N PRO A 156 -3.52 18.30 18.46
CA PRO A 156 -4.97 18.24 18.45
C PRO A 156 -5.59 19.28 17.48
N ASP A 157 -5.25 19.14 16.20
CA ASP A 157 -5.60 20.10 15.15
C ASP A 157 -6.87 19.72 14.38
N PHE A 158 -7.36 18.47 14.48
CA PHE A 158 -8.57 18.05 13.79
C PHE A 158 -9.83 18.60 14.47
N ARG A 159 -10.85 18.90 13.66
CA ARG A 159 -12.13 19.47 14.09
C ARG A 159 -13.34 18.63 13.68
N SER A 160 -13.12 17.59 12.84
CA SER A 160 -14.21 16.73 12.39
C SER A 160 -13.73 15.29 12.15
N ALA A 161 -14.68 14.35 12.13
CA ALA A 161 -14.42 12.98 11.73
C ALA A 161 -13.99 12.89 10.26
N GLU A 162 -14.49 13.76 9.36
CA GLU A 162 -14.08 13.82 7.97
C GLU A 162 -12.58 14.11 7.85
N GLU A 163 -12.07 15.12 8.57
CA GLU A 163 -10.64 15.45 8.57
C GLU A 163 -9.77 14.25 9.01
N VAL A 164 -10.22 13.53 10.05
CA VAL A 164 -9.55 12.32 10.52
C VAL A 164 -9.50 11.24 9.45
N LEU A 165 -10.61 10.97 8.76
CA LEU A 165 -10.67 9.97 7.71
C LEU A 165 -9.81 10.34 6.49
N VAL A 166 -9.84 11.62 6.08
CA VAL A 166 -8.98 12.12 4.99
C VAL A 166 -7.50 11.95 5.35
N TYR A 167 -7.12 12.27 6.59
CA TYR A 167 -5.76 12.09 7.08
C TYR A 167 -5.32 10.63 7.06
N LEU A 168 -6.11 9.72 7.64
CA LEU A 168 -5.77 8.30 7.72
C LEU A 168 -5.68 7.66 6.33
N ASN A 169 -6.59 8.02 5.40
CA ASN A 169 -6.51 7.57 4.02
C ASN A 169 -5.28 8.13 3.29
N LYS A 170 -4.92 9.39 3.54
CA LYS A 170 -3.70 9.99 2.99
C LYS A 170 -2.45 9.28 3.51
N LEU A 171 -2.34 9.02 4.82
CA LEU A 171 -1.23 8.25 5.39
C LEU A 171 -1.14 6.85 4.77
N LYS A 172 -2.26 6.13 4.72
CA LYS A 172 -2.32 4.79 4.12
C LYS A 172 -1.80 4.80 2.69
N THR A 173 -2.25 5.74 1.88
CA THR A 173 -1.82 5.87 0.49
C THR A 173 -0.32 6.21 0.38
N MET A 174 0.16 7.18 1.17
CA MET A 174 1.57 7.57 1.19
C MET A 174 2.48 6.42 1.61
N PHE A 175 2.13 5.68 2.67
CA PHE A 175 2.98 4.62 3.19
C PHE A 175 2.99 3.38 2.30
N ARG A 176 1.86 3.04 1.69
CA ARG A 176 1.81 1.97 0.69
C ARG A 176 2.60 2.32 -0.56
N SER A 177 2.40 3.50 -1.12
CA SER A 177 3.16 3.94 -2.30
C SER A 177 4.64 4.14 -2.00
N GLY A 178 4.98 4.47 -0.77
CA GLY A 178 6.34 4.62 -0.28
C GLY A 178 7.06 3.33 0.08
N GLY A 179 6.37 2.17 0.06
CA GLY A 179 6.92 0.90 0.51
C GLY A 179 7.29 0.88 1.99
N ILE A 180 6.65 1.74 2.80
CA ILE A 180 6.87 1.85 4.25
C ILE A 180 6.07 0.78 4.97
N SER A 181 4.81 0.60 4.56
CA SER A 181 3.86 -0.34 5.13
C SER A 181 2.86 -0.79 4.07
N GLU A 182 2.44 -2.04 4.11
CA GLU A 182 1.31 -2.52 3.30
C GLU A 182 -0.03 -1.98 3.81
N CYS A 183 -0.08 -1.47 5.05
CA CYS A 183 -1.28 -0.94 5.70
C CYS A 183 -2.50 -1.87 5.52
N GLU A 184 -2.27 -3.18 5.65
CA GLU A 184 -3.33 -4.18 5.67
C GLU A 184 -4.18 -4.05 6.93
N GLU A 185 -5.28 -4.80 6.98
CA GLU A 185 -6.14 -4.81 8.16
C GLU A 185 -5.36 -5.25 9.40
N GLY A 186 -5.37 -4.43 10.44
CA GLY A 186 -4.60 -4.63 11.66
C GLY A 186 -3.17 -4.08 11.67
N ALA A 187 -2.56 -3.82 10.50
CA ALA A 187 -1.22 -3.23 10.40
C ALA A 187 -1.20 -1.71 10.62
N MET A 188 -2.34 -1.06 10.51
CA MET A 188 -2.52 0.36 10.83
C MET A 188 -3.64 0.51 11.85
N ARG A 189 -3.31 0.99 13.05
CA ARG A 189 -4.22 1.17 14.18
C ARG A 189 -4.19 2.63 14.60
N CYS A 190 -5.31 3.15 15.11
CA CYS A 190 -5.41 4.54 15.51
C CYS A 190 -6.18 4.66 16.82
N ASP A 191 -5.60 5.35 17.79
CA ASP A 191 -6.24 5.80 19.00
C ASP A 191 -6.62 7.28 18.84
N VAL A 192 -7.82 7.64 19.30
CA VAL A 192 -8.38 8.97 19.14
C VAL A 192 -8.45 9.67 20.48
N ASN A 193 -7.77 10.79 20.63
CA ASN A 193 -7.90 11.70 21.77
C ASN A 193 -8.89 12.80 21.41
N ILE A 194 -10.03 12.88 22.08
CA ILE A 194 -11.10 13.84 21.78
C ILE A 194 -11.47 14.67 23.01
N SER A 195 -11.78 15.93 22.77
CA SER A 195 -12.43 16.82 23.73
C SER A 195 -13.37 17.77 23.01
N VAL A 196 -14.25 18.43 23.75
CA VAL A 196 -15.21 19.42 23.24
C VAL A 196 -15.07 20.69 24.06
N ARG A 197 -15.05 21.84 23.36
CA ARG A 197 -14.99 23.17 23.97
C ARG A 197 -15.99 24.14 23.35
N PRO A 198 -16.39 25.24 24.03
CA PRO A 198 -17.15 26.31 23.40
C PRO A 198 -16.40 26.87 22.19
N GLU A 199 -17.13 27.18 21.10
CA GLU A 199 -16.54 27.78 19.89
C GLU A 199 -15.83 29.11 20.24
N GLY A 200 -14.56 29.25 19.86
CA GLY A 200 -13.70 30.38 20.13
C GLY A 200 -12.97 30.35 21.49
N SER A 201 -13.15 29.30 22.29
CA SER A 201 -12.34 29.11 23.50
C SER A 201 -10.94 28.62 23.13
N GLU A 202 -9.90 29.12 23.82
CA GLU A 202 -8.52 28.61 23.70
C GLU A 202 -8.25 27.44 24.66
N GLU A 203 -9.02 27.32 25.75
CA GLU A 203 -8.88 26.27 26.73
C GLU A 203 -9.45 24.93 26.18
N PHE A 204 -8.69 23.87 26.37
CA PHE A 204 -9.15 22.53 26.00
C PHE A 204 -10.19 22.00 26.99
N GLY A 205 -11.18 21.27 26.47
CA GLY A 205 -12.10 20.53 27.31
C GLY A 205 -11.46 19.27 27.92
N VAL A 206 -12.24 18.55 28.70
CA VAL A 206 -11.82 17.28 29.30
C VAL A 206 -11.56 16.26 28.19
N ARG A 207 -10.38 15.62 28.20
CA ARG A 207 -9.95 14.67 27.18
C ARG A 207 -10.44 13.27 27.46
N THR A 208 -11.02 12.64 26.42
CA THR A 208 -11.28 11.19 26.38
C THR A 208 -10.39 10.55 25.32
N GLU A 209 -9.74 9.45 25.65
CA GLU A 209 -9.01 8.59 24.72
C GLU A 209 -9.90 7.42 24.30
N ILE A 210 -10.10 7.23 22.99
CA ILE A 210 -10.90 6.14 22.43
C ILE A 210 -9.97 5.11 21.81
N LYS A 211 -10.15 3.85 22.22
CA LYS A 211 -9.36 2.70 21.74
C LYS A 211 -10.22 1.61 21.11
N ASN A 212 -9.56 0.64 20.48
CA ASN A 212 -10.17 -0.58 19.92
C ASN A 212 -11.15 -0.32 18.77
N MET A 213 -10.84 0.61 17.90
CA MET A 213 -11.58 0.85 16.67
C MET A 213 -10.96 0.02 15.54
N ALA A 214 -11.71 -1.00 15.05
CA ALA A 214 -11.22 -1.98 14.10
C ALA A 214 -11.18 -1.47 12.65
N SER A 215 -11.84 -0.36 12.32
CA SER A 215 -11.94 0.18 10.97
C SER A 215 -12.06 1.71 10.97
N PHE A 216 -11.81 2.32 9.82
CA PHE A 216 -12.02 3.76 9.64
C PHE A 216 -13.49 4.17 9.85
N GLU A 217 -14.44 3.29 9.49
CA GLU A 217 -15.86 3.50 9.77
C GLU A 217 -16.16 3.48 11.28
N ALA A 218 -15.51 2.58 12.02
CA ALA A 218 -15.61 2.54 13.48
C ALA A 218 -15.05 3.81 14.12
N ILE A 219 -13.93 4.35 13.61
CA ILE A 219 -13.35 5.62 14.06
C ILE A 219 -14.34 6.77 13.85
N GLU A 220 -14.97 6.88 12.69
CA GLU A 220 -15.96 7.90 12.40
C GLU A 220 -17.14 7.85 13.39
N LYS A 221 -17.70 6.66 13.58
CA LYS A 221 -18.83 6.44 14.50
C LYS A 221 -18.44 6.77 15.94
N ALA A 222 -17.25 6.36 16.36
CA ALA A 222 -16.74 6.62 17.71
C ALA A 222 -16.58 8.14 17.97
N ILE A 223 -15.98 8.87 17.03
CA ILE A 223 -15.84 10.33 17.12
C ILE A 223 -17.21 11.02 17.22
N ARG A 224 -18.16 10.65 16.35
CA ARG A 224 -19.51 11.23 16.36
C ARG A 224 -20.24 10.96 17.67
N TYR A 225 -20.18 9.71 18.16
CA TYR A 225 -20.82 9.35 19.44
C TYR A 225 -20.20 10.10 20.61
N GLU A 226 -18.88 10.11 20.72
CA GLU A 226 -18.16 10.69 21.85
C GLU A 226 -18.29 12.22 21.88
N SER A 227 -18.26 12.87 20.71
CA SER A 227 -18.52 14.29 20.59
C SER A 227 -19.90 14.66 21.13
N GLN A 228 -20.93 13.89 20.75
CA GLN A 228 -22.29 14.14 21.22
C GLN A 228 -22.43 13.88 22.72
N ARG A 229 -21.80 12.80 23.23
CA ARG A 229 -21.79 12.51 24.70
C ARG A 229 -21.19 13.68 25.49
N HIS A 230 -20.06 14.24 25.04
CA HIS A 230 -19.45 15.38 25.70
C HIS A 230 -20.35 16.64 25.67
N ILE A 231 -20.99 16.90 24.52
CA ILE A 231 -21.92 18.05 24.38
C ILE A 231 -23.12 17.87 25.34
N ASP A 232 -23.70 16.67 25.36
CA ASP A 232 -24.84 16.34 26.21
C ASP A 232 -24.47 16.47 27.70
N ALA A 233 -23.27 16.04 28.09
CA ALA A 233 -22.77 16.19 29.45
C ALA A 233 -22.61 17.66 29.86
N ILE A 234 -22.11 18.50 28.94
CA ILE A 234 -21.90 19.94 29.21
C ILE A 234 -23.24 20.69 29.24
N GLU A 235 -24.19 20.39 28.32
CA GLU A 235 -25.45 21.13 28.19
C GLU A 235 -26.53 20.69 29.18
N PHE A 236 -26.57 19.37 29.46
CA PHE A 236 -27.67 18.78 30.26
C PHE A 236 -27.20 18.17 31.57
N GLU A 237 -25.92 18.33 31.93
CA GLU A 237 -25.33 17.79 33.16
C GLU A 237 -25.62 16.27 33.33
N THR A 238 -25.65 15.51 32.22
CA THR A 238 -26.00 14.07 32.20
C THR A 238 -25.01 13.23 32.95
N GLU A 239 -23.73 13.65 32.96
CA GLU A 239 -22.62 13.00 33.67
C GLU A 239 -21.49 14.02 33.94
N GLU A 240 -20.60 13.68 34.87
CA GLU A 240 -19.38 14.44 35.08
C GLU A 240 -18.30 13.93 34.09
N LEU A 241 -17.77 14.84 33.25
CA LEU A 241 -16.67 14.50 32.35
C LEU A 241 -15.36 14.40 33.13
N VAL A 242 -14.69 13.27 33.02
CA VAL A 242 -13.37 13.02 33.60
C VAL A 242 -12.40 12.56 32.52
N GLN A 243 -11.11 12.80 32.74
CA GLN A 243 -10.10 12.27 31.82
C GLN A 243 -10.03 10.76 31.95
N GLU A 244 -10.45 10.05 30.91
CA GLU A 244 -10.58 8.60 30.91
C GLU A 244 -10.21 7.98 29.55
N THR A 245 -9.93 6.66 29.55
CA THR A 245 -9.83 5.84 28.36
C THR A 245 -11.14 5.06 28.18
N ARG A 246 -11.69 5.07 26.97
CA ARG A 246 -12.91 4.37 26.59
C ARG A 246 -12.64 3.43 25.41
N ARG A 247 -13.32 2.27 25.39
CA ARG A 247 -13.34 1.38 24.23
C ARG A 247 -14.59 1.64 23.41
N PHE A 248 -14.44 1.60 22.10
CA PHE A 248 -15.59 1.59 21.20
C PHE A 248 -16.13 0.16 21.04
N ASP A 249 -17.44 0.03 20.92
CA ASP A 249 -18.15 -1.22 20.69
C ASP A 249 -18.95 -1.13 19.39
N ASP A 250 -18.50 -1.83 18.35
CA ASP A 250 -19.10 -1.77 17.01
C ASP A 250 -20.55 -2.24 16.95
N VAL A 251 -20.95 -3.14 17.88
CA VAL A 251 -22.31 -3.71 17.91
C VAL A 251 -23.32 -2.68 18.38
N SER A 252 -23.00 -1.98 19.48
CA SER A 252 -23.89 -0.97 20.04
C SER A 252 -23.66 0.43 19.46
N GLY A 253 -22.53 0.67 18.78
CA GLY A 253 -22.12 1.99 18.29
C GLY A 253 -21.81 2.99 19.40
N LYS A 254 -21.41 2.52 20.58
CA LYS A 254 -21.17 3.35 21.78
C LYS A 254 -19.76 3.14 22.33
N THR A 255 -19.33 4.10 23.13
CA THR A 255 -18.11 3.96 23.92
C THR A 255 -18.43 3.54 25.35
N PHE A 256 -17.54 2.78 25.96
CA PHE A 256 -17.63 2.32 27.34
C PHE A 256 -16.34 2.64 28.10
N ALA A 257 -16.46 3.19 29.31
CA ALA A 257 -15.30 3.46 30.14
C ALA A 257 -14.50 2.18 30.40
N MET A 258 -13.20 2.31 30.27
CA MET A 258 -12.23 1.32 30.72
C MET A 258 -11.72 1.73 32.12
N ARG A 259 -10.65 1.09 32.56
CA ARG A 259 -9.95 1.54 33.77
C ARG A 259 -9.40 2.96 33.59
N ASN A 260 -9.15 3.66 34.71
CA ASN A 260 -8.49 4.95 34.66
C ASN A 260 -7.15 4.88 33.91
N LYS A 261 -6.83 5.92 33.15
CA LYS A 261 -5.60 6.01 32.36
C LYS A 261 -4.39 5.95 33.31
N GLU A 262 -3.44 5.06 33.02
CA GLU A 262 -2.14 5.05 33.66
C GLU A 262 -1.36 6.31 33.20
N THR A 263 -0.65 6.94 34.13
CA THR A 263 0.18 8.12 33.83
C THR A 263 1.56 7.68 33.35
N GLU A 264 2.33 8.60 32.74
CA GLU A 264 3.75 8.32 32.39
C GLU A 264 4.56 7.84 33.60
N ALA A 265 4.23 8.33 34.80
CA ALA A 265 4.87 7.93 36.07
C ALA A 265 4.64 6.43 36.38
N ASP A 266 3.52 5.87 35.95
CA ASP A 266 3.18 4.47 36.20
C ASP A 266 4.05 3.52 35.35
N TYR A 267 4.44 3.95 34.14
CA TYR A 267 5.30 3.17 33.25
C TYR A 267 6.79 3.21 33.61
N ARG A 268 7.22 4.09 34.49
CA ARG A 268 8.62 4.18 35.00
C ARG A 268 9.62 4.07 33.86
N TYR A 269 9.51 4.95 32.85
CA TYR A 269 10.42 5.01 31.72
C TYR A 269 11.86 5.20 32.16
N PHE A 270 12.79 4.51 31.51
CA PHE A 270 14.22 4.75 31.61
C PHE A 270 14.93 4.35 30.30
N PRO A 271 16.09 4.96 29.96
CA PRO A 271 16.84 4.63 28.76
C PRO A 271 17.24 3.15 28.71
N ASP A 272 17.10 2.53 27.53
CA ASP A 272 17.55 1.14 27.33
C ASP A 272 19.07 1.08 27.22
N ALA A 273 19.71 0.51 28.24
CA ALA A 273 21.17 0.35 28.29
C ALA A 273 21.71 -0.71 27.31
N ASN A 274 20.85 -1.53 26.70
CA ASN A 274 21.25 -2.61 25.80
C ASN A 274 21.30 -2.16 24.32
N LEU A 275 20.69 -1.02 24.01
CA LEU A 275 20.69 -0.44 22.67
C LEU A 275 21.57 0.81 22.65
N MET A 276 22.56 0.82 21.76
CA MET A 276 23.38 2.00 21.53
C MET A 276 22.55 3.13 20.92
N PRO A 277 22.85 4.40 21.21
CA PRO A 277 22.27 5.52 20.51
C PRO A 277 22.47 5.39 18.99
N ILE A 278 21.45 5.75 18.23
CA ILE A 278 21.50 5.77 16.78
C ILE A 278 21.95 7.19 16.36
N ILE A 279 23.01 7.25 15.58
CA ILE A 279 23.53 8.49 15.00
C ILE A 279 23.17 8.47 13.49
N ILE A 280 22.37 9.44 13.06
CA ILE A 280 22.03 9.63 11.65
C ILE A 280 22.92 10.76 11.12
N ASP A 281 24.05 10.39 10.52
CA ASP A 281 24.97 11.35 9.90
C ASP A 281 24.43 11.89 8.57
N ASP A 282 25.12 12.85 8.00
CA ASP A 282 24.70 13.48 6.76
C ASP A 282 24.72 12.52 5.57
N GLU A 283 25.73 11.65 5.52
CA GLU A 283 25.86 10.67 4.43
C GLU A 283 24.67 9.69 4.43
N TRP A 284 24.34 9.11 5.56
CA TRP A 284 23.21 8.19 5.68
C TRP A 284 21.87 8.87 5.41
N LEU A 285 21.67 10.10 5.93
CA LEU A 285 20.46 10.85 5.66
C LEU A 285 20.30 11.17 4.17
N GLU A 286 21.36 11.57 3.47
CA GLU A 286 21.30 11.84 2.04
C GLU A 286 21.05 10.56 1.23
N GLN A 287 21.59 9.41 1.64
CA GLN A 287 21.23 8.11 1.05
C GLN A 287 19.75 7.80 1.21
N ILE A 288 19.16 8.03 2.39
CA ILE A 288 17.74 7.82 2.64
C ILE A 288 16.89 8.80 1.80
N LYS A 289 17.29 10.08 1.73
CA LYS A 289 16.59 11.07 0.90
C LYS A 289 16.62 10.72 -0.59
N ALA A 290 17.76 10.23 -1.08
CA ALA A 290 17.90 9.81 -2.47
C ALA A 290 17.05 8.57 -2.80
N ALA A 291 16.83 7.69 -1.80
CA ALA A 291 15.97 6.53 -1.92
C ALA A 291 14.48 6.82 -1.60
N LYS A 292 14.16 8.05 -1.14
CA LYS A 292 12.77 8.44 -0.83
C LYS A 292 11.93 8.32 -2.10
N PRO A 293 10.76 7.66 -2.04
CA PRO A 293 9.84 7.60 -3.16
C PRO A 293 9.41 9.00 -3.63
N ILE A 294 9.18 9.12 -4.93
CA ILE A 294 8.59 10.33 -5.51
C ILE A 294 7.22 10.56 -4.88
N GLU A 295 6.89 11.80 -4.60
CA GLU A 295 5.59 12.16 -4.02
C GLU A 295 4.44 11.72 -4.95
N ILE A 296 3.35 11.25 -4.33
CA ILE A 296 2.20 10.68 -5.06
C ILE A 296 1.64 11.66 -6.09
N ASP A 297 1.49 12.93 -5.70
CA ASP A 297 0.96 13.97 -6.58
C ASP A 297 1.91 14.21 -7.77
N GLU A 298 3.21 14.27 -7.54
CA GLU A 298 4.24 14.43 -8.59
C GLU A 298 4.27 13.19 -9.51
N LYS A 299 4.19 12.00 -8.94
CA LYS A 299 4.12 10.75 -9.69
C LYS A 299 2.87 10.66 -10.56
N ALA A 300 1.71 11.08 -10.01
CA ALA A 300 0.45 11.16 -10.74
C ALA A 300 0.54 12.15 -11.92
N GLU A 301 1.16 13.31 -11.71
CA GLU A 301 1.40 14.27 -12.78
C GLU A 301 2.30 13.72 -13.89
N GLY A 302 3.37 13.01 -13.52
CA GLY A 302 4.23 12.30 -14.47
C GLY A 302 3.47 11.28 -15.33
N TYR A 303 2.64 10.46 -14.72
CA TYR A 303 1.80 9.48 -15.42
C TYR A 303 0.74 10.15 -16.31
N ARG A 304 0.13 11.23 -15.84
CA ARG A 304 -0.81 12.05 -16.63
C ARG A 304 -0.14 12.66 -17.85
N ALA A 305 1.04 13.21 -17.70
CA ALA A 305 1.83 13.75 -18.80
C ALA A 305 2.23 12.67 -19.83
N ALA A 306 2.44 11.43 -19.39
CA ALA A 306 2.66 10.27 -20.25
C ALA A 306 1.39 9.74 -20.93
N GLY A 307 0.22 10.34 -20.68
CA GLY A 307 -1.06 9.99 -21.32
C GLY A 307 -1.76 8.78 -20.71
N ILE A 308 -1.44 8.41 -19.47
CA ILE A 308 -2.16 7.41 -18.67
C ILE A 308 -3.43 8.08 -18.14
N SER A 309 -4.56 7.37 -18.14
CA SER A 309 -5.85 7.92 -17.68
C SER A 309 -5.93 8.01 -16.15
N GLU A 310 -6.75 8.94 -15.61
CA GLU A 310 -6.94 9.10 -14.16
C GLU A 310 -7.32 7.81 -13.44
N LYS A 311 -8.17 6.99 -14.05
CA LYS A 311 -8.56 5.69 -13.50
C LYS A 311 -7.41 4.70 -13.42
N GLU A 312 -6.54 4.69 -14.42
CA GLU A 312 -5.34 3.86 -14.45
C GLU A 312 -4.30 4.37 -13.46
N ILE A 313 -4.13 5.70 -13.37
CA ILE A 313 -3.26 6.35 -12.38
C ILE A 313 -3.66 5.95 -10.97
N ASP A 314 -4.94 6.02 -10.64
CA ASP A 314 -5.48 5.63 -9.33
C ASP A 314 -5.14 4.16 -8.99
N MET A 315 -5.29 3.25 -9.96
CA MET A 315 -4.94 1.84 -9.77
C MET A 315 -3.42 1.60 -9.58
N LEU A 316 -2.58 2.37 -10.25
CA LEU A 316 -1.12 2.26 -10.19
C LEU A 316 -0.56 2.83 -8.88
N ILE A 317 -1.02 4.01 -8.47
CA ILE A 317 -0.49 4.75 -7.32
C ILE A 317 -0.75 4.00 -6.00
N HIS A 318 -1.88 3.31 -5.89
CA HIS A 318 -2.23 2.57 -4.67
C HIS A 318 -1.50 1.24 -4.51
N ASN A 319 -0.61 0.87 -5.46
CA ASN A 319 0.18 -0.35 -5.39
C ASN A 319 1.65 -0.05 -5.69
N HIS A 320 2.46 0.03 -4.62
CA HIS A 320 3.87 0.36 -4.70
C HIS A 320 4.64 -0.55 -5.67
N ASN A 321 4.47 -1.87 -5.54
CA ASN A 321 5.22 -2.84 -6.36
C ASN A 321 4.88 -2.69 -7.85
N VAL A 322 3.61 -2.43 -8.16
CA VAL A 322 3.14 -2.24 -9.54
C VAL A 322 3.62 -0.92 -10.12
N SER A 323 3.54 0.16 -9.36
CA SER A 323 4.03 1.46 -9.81
C SER A 323 5.54 1.47 -9.98
N LYS A 324 6.28 0.78 -9.09
CA LYS A 324 7.72 0.59 -9.23
C LYS A 324 8.07 -0.23 -10.48
N LEU A 325 7.36 -1.34 -10.72
CA LEU A 325 7.54 -2.14 -11.94
C LEU A 325 7.34 -1.28 -13.20
N LEU A 326 6.30 -0.45 -13.25
CA LEU A 326 6.06 0.46 -14.36
C LEU A 326 7.25 1.41 -14.55
N ASP A 327 7.69 2.08 -13.47
CA ASP A 327 8.81 3.03 -13.52
C ASP A 327 10.11 2.34 -13.97
N ASP A 328 10.41 1.15 -13.45
CA ASP A 328 11.60 0.39 -13.79
C ASP A 328 11.60 0.02 -15.31
N VAL A 329 10.47 -0.45 -15.84
CA VAL A 329 10.32 -0.79 -17.28
C VAL A 329 10.38 0.46 -18.16
N VAL A 330 9.84 1.59 -17.72
CA VAL A 330 9.94 2.88 -18.42
C VAL A 330 11.40 3.34 -18.46
N ASN A 331 12.13 3.22 -17.36
CA ASN A 331 13.57 3.55 -17.30
C ASN A 331 14.41 2.66 -18.23
N MET A 332 13.93 1.47 -18.59
CA MET A 332 14.54 0.60 -19.61
C MET A 332 14.21 1.03 -21.05
N GLY A 333 13.48 2.14 -21.23
CA GLY A 333 13.18 2.75 -22.52
C GLY A 333 11.85 2.32 -23.16
N CYS A 334 10.95 1.73 -22.42
CA CYS A 334 9.60 1.41 -22.89
C CYS A 334 8.64 2.61 -22.71
N ASP A 335 7.63 2.74 -23.58
CA ASP A 335 6.61 3.79 -23.46
C ASP A 335 5.69 3.56 -22.26
N ALA A 336 5.53 4.58 -21.41
CA ALA A 336 4.81 4.46 -20.14
C ALA A 336 3.35 4.05 -20.31
N LYS A 337 2.65 4.57 -21.31
CA LYS A 337 1.26 4.23 -21.61
C LYS A 337 1.12 2.79 -22.09
N ASN A 338 2.08 2.33 -22.92
CA ASN A 338 2.11 0.95 -23.37
C ASN A 338 2.37 0.00 -22.20
N VAL A 339 3.35 0.30 -21.34
CA VAL A 339 3.65 -0.47 -20.13
C VAL A 339 2.44 -0.55 -19.20
N ALA A 340 1.76 0.58 -18.93
CA ALA A 340 0.52 0.60 -18.13
C ALA A 340 -0.55 -0.32 -18.73
N GLY A 341 -0.71 -0.31 -20.06
CA GLY A 341 -1.63 -1.21 -20.77
C GLY A 341 -1.29 -2.69 -20.59
N TRP A 342 0.00 -3.05 -20.64
CA TRP A 342 0.44 -4.43 -20.39
C TRP A 342 0.16 -4.86 -18.94
N ILE A 343 0.46 -4.01 -17.98
CA ILE A 343 0.25 -4.31 -16.55
C ILE A 343 -1.25 -4.40 -16.24
N LEU A 344 -2.01 -3.33 -16.50
CA LEU A 344 -3.39 -3.20 -16.05
C LEU A 344 -4.41 -4.00 -16.87
N THR A 345 -4.04 -4.40 -18.10
CA THR A 345 -4.92 -5.19 -18.96
C THR A 345 -4.45 -6.62 -19.09
N ASP A 346 -3.20 -6.82 -19.52
CA ASP A 346 -2.71 -8.14 -19.89
C ASP A 346 -2.28 -8.96 -18.66
N CYS A 347 -1.46 -8.39 -17.75
CA CYS A 347 -1.09 -9.08 -16.50
C CYS A 347 -2.32 -9.30 -15.60
N VAL A 348 -3.17 -8.29 -15.41
CA VAL A 348 -4.42 -8.42 -14.63
C VAL A 348 -5.34 -9.48 -15.22
N GLY A 349 -5.38 -9.62 -16.55
CA GLY A 349 -6.15 -10.67 -17.23
C GLY A 349 -5.69 -12.08 -16.86
N VAL A 350 -4.39 -12.31 -16.77
CA VAL A 350 -3.79 -13.60 -16.34
C VAL A 350 -4.02 -13.83 -14.85
N LEU A 351 -3.76 -12.83 -14.01
CA LEU A 351 -3.94 -12.93 -12.56
C LEU A 351 -5.38 -13.28 -12.17
N ARG A 352 -6.37 -12.60 -12.77
CA ARG A 352 -7.81 -12.87 -12.53
C ARG A 352 -8.24 -14.29 -12.89
N LYS A 353 -7.70 -14.86 -13.97
CA LYS A 353 -7.99 -16.26 -14.34
C LYS A 353 -7.50 -17.22 -13.26
N ASN A 354 -6.43 -16.87 -12.57
CA ASN A 354 -5.81 -17.65 -11.51
C ASN A 354 -6.30 -17.28 -10.10
N GLY A 355 -7.34 -16.42 -9.98
CA GLY A 355 -7.89 -15.98 -8.69
C GLY A 355 -6.96 -15.09 -7.87
N LYS A 356 -5.97 -14.45 -8.53
CA LYS A 356 -4.97 -13.58 -7.91
C LYS A 356 -5.33 -12.10 -8.07
N LEU A 357 -4.82 -11.26 -7.17
CA LEU A 357 -4.95 -9.80 -7.21
C LEU A 357 -3.76 -9.15 -7.95
N LEU A 358 -3.88 -7.86 -8.26
CA LEU A 358 -2.80 -7.08 -8.86
C LEU A 358 -1.56 -7.00 -7.95
N SER A 359 -1.76 -7.00 -6.62
CA SER A 359 -0.69 -7.07 -5.62
C SER A 359 0.16 -8.35 -5.70
N ASP A 360 -0.39 -9.42 -6.27
CA ASP A 360 0.30 -10.71 -6.41
C ASP A 360 1.16 -10.80 -7.69
N LEU A 361 1.37 -9.67 -8.37
CA LEU A 361 2.16 -9.62 -9.59
C LEU A 361 3.65 -9.84 -9.30
N THR A 362 4.22 -10.90 -9.87
CA THR A 362 5.61 -11.35 -9.61
C THR A 362 6.55 -11.23 -10.81
N ILE A 363 6.10 -10.66 -11.94
CA ILE A 363 6.94 -10.49 -13.13
C ILE A 363 8.07 -9.49 -12.85
N THR A 364 9.28 -9.77 -13.34
CA THR A 364 10.41 -8.84 -13.23
C THR A 364 10.32 -7.72 -14.27
N ALA A 365 10.99 -6.60 -14.02
CA ALA A 365 11.08 -5.50 -14.99
C ALA A 365 11.82 -5.92 -16.27
N ASP A 366 12.85 -6.76 -16.14
CA ASP A 366 13.60 -7.30 -17.28
C ASP A 366 12.71 -8.14 -18.17
N ASP A 367 11.94 -9.08 -17.62
CA ASP A 367 11.04 -9.95 -18.38
C ASP A 367 9.94 -9.16 -19.09
N LEU A 368 9.29 -8.23 -18.37
CA LEU A 368 8.23 -7.41 -18.96
C LEU A 368 8.78 -6.49 -20.07
N SER A 369 9.93 -5.86 -19.82
CA SER A 369 10.62 -5.02 -20.81
C SER A 369 11.01 -5.82 -22.07
N ALA A 370 11.51 -7.06 -21.90
CA ALA A 370 11.86 -7.94 -23.01
C ALA A 370 10.63 -8.27 -23.86
N ILE A 371 9.51 -8.63 -23.25
CA ILE A 371 8.27 -8.92 -23.96
C ILE A 371 7.77 -7.69 -24.74
N ILE A 372 7.74 -6.53 -24.08
CA ILE A 372 7.28 -5.28 -24.72
C ILE A 372 8.17 -4.92 -25.91
N LYS A 373 9.50 -4.98 -25.75
CA LYS A 373 10.45 -4.67 -26.81
C LYS A 373 10.33 -5.62 -28.02
N MET A 374 10.14 -6.93 -27.79
CA MET A 374 9.88 -7.89 -28.88
C MET A 374 8.61 -7.57 -29.66
N VAL A 375 7.58 -7.07 -28.96
CA VAL A 375 6.33 -6.67 -29.63
C VAL A 375 6.47 -5.34 -30.36
N ASP A 376 7.11 -4.35 -29.75
CA ASP A 376 7.29 -3.01 -30.34
C ASP A 376 8.24 -3.03 -31.53
N SER A 377 9.25 -3.92 -31.55
CA SER A 377 10.12 -4.15 -32.72
C SER A 377 9.41 -4.90 -33.86
N GLY A 378 8.23 -5.46 -33.59
CA GLY A 378 7.50 -6.30 -34.55
C GLY A 378 8.09 -7.69 -34.75
N ASP A 379 9.04 -8.13 -33.89
CA ASP A 379 9.58 -9.50 -33.93
C ASP A 379 8.53 -10.50 -33.46
N VAL A 380 7.67 -10.10 -32.54
CA VAL A 380 6.55 -10.87 -32.01
C VAL A 380 5.28 -10.04 -32.14
N ASN A 381 4.17 -10.64 -32.61
CA ASN A 381 2.90 -9.95 -32.60
C ASN A 381 2.28 -9.88 -31.19
N ARG A 382 1.33 -8.95 -30.94
CA ARG A 382 0.70 -8.73 -29.62
C ARG A 382 0.08 -9.99 -29.02
N MET A 383 -0.49 -10.87 -29.84
CA MET A 383 -1.12 -12.12 -29.37
C MET A 383 -0.08 -13.13 -28.91
N SER A 384 1.02 -13.27 -29.65
CA SER A 384 2.17 -14.10 -29.23
C SER A 384 2.83 -13.52 -27.97
N GLY A 385 2.98 -12.18 -27.87
CA GLY A 385 3.45 -11.51 -26.67
C GLY A 385 2.60 -11.83 -25.42
N ARG A 386 1.27 -11.88 -25.56
CA ARG A 386 0.38 -12.34 -24.47
C ARG A 386 0.57 -13.79 -24.07
N LYS A 387 0.88 -14.67 -25.02
CA LYS A 387 1.20 -16.08 -24.70
C LYS A 387 2.50 -16.19 -23.92
N ILE A 388 3.53 -15.43 -24.34
CA ILE A 388 4.80 -15.36 -23.61
C ILE A 388 4.57 -14.84 -22.20
N LEU A 389 3.85 -13.72 -22.06
CA LEU A 389 3.51 -13.15 -20.75
C LEU A 389 2.79 -14.14 -19.84
N THR A 390 1.84 -14.92 -20.40
CA THR A 390 1.12 -15.94 -19.62
C THR A 390 2.09 -17.01 -19.12
N ALA A 391 2.97 -17.53 -19.97
CA ALA A 391 3.96 -18.54 -19.56
C ALA A 391 4.95 -17.99 -18.50
N VAL A 392 5.39 -16.75 -18.64
CA VAL A 392 6.25 -16.09 -17.62
C VAL A 392 5.54 -16.00 -16.27
N LEU A 393 4.26 -15.58 -16.26
CA LEU A 393 3.50 -15.43 -15.01
C LEU A 393 3.06 -16.75 -14.36
N GLU A 394 2.84 -17.79 -15.14
CA GLU A 394 2.33 -19.09 -14.65
C GLU A 394 3.46 -20.10 -14.38
N GLU A 395 4.52 -20.09 -15.20
CA GLU A 395 5.56 -21.12 -15.20
C GLU A 395 6.95 -20.54 -14.81
N GLY A 396 7.10 -19.20 -14.77
CA GLY A 396 8.38 -18.55 -14.42
C GLY A 396 9.48 -18.75 -15.46
N VAL A 397 9.13 -18.86 -16.74
CA VAL A 397 10.07 -19.10 -17.85
C VAL A 397 10.73 -17.81 -18.34
N ASP A 398 11.94 -17.90 -18.91
CA ASP A 398 12.57 -16.79 -19.60
C ASP A 398 11.80 -16.42 -20.88
N PRO A 399 11.37 -15.15 -21.08
CA PRO A 399 10.53 -14.74 -22.19
C PRO A 399 11.19 -14.94 -23.56
N VAL A 400 12.50 -14.72 -23.67
CA VAL A 400 13.24 -14.83 -24.94
C VAL A 400 13.47 -16.29 -25.32
N ALA A 401 13.83 -17.12 -24.36
CA ALA A 401 13.99 -18.56 -24.57
C ALA A 401 12.66 -19.20 -24.98
N TYR A 402 11.59 -18.91 -24.23
CA TYR A 402 10.25 -19.42 -24.51
C TYR A 402 9.74 -19.01 -25.91
N CYS A 403 10.00 -17.74 -26.31
CA CYS A 403 9.66 -17.25 -27.64
C CYS A 403 10.31 -18.09 -28.75
N LYS A 404 11.62 -18.36 -28.66
CA LYS A 404 12.37 -19.15 -29.64
C LYS A 404 11.97 -20.62 -29.67
N GLU A 405 11.84 -21.26 -28.51
CA GLU A 405 11.45 -22.65 -28.39
C GLU A 405 10.06 -22.96 -29.00
N ASN A 406 9.14 -21.99 -28.87
CA ASN A 406 7.78 -22.11 -29.40
C ASN A 406 7.59 -21.50 -30.79
N GLY A 407 8.67 -20.96 -31.43
CA GLY A 407 8.60 -20.37 -32.74
C GLY A 407 7.66 -19.16 -32.84
N LEU A 408 7.54 -18.38 -31.77
CA LEU A 408 6.63 -17.23 -31.69
C LEU A 408 7.22 -15.96 -32.33
N ASP A 409 8.50 -15.98 -32.67
CA ASP A 409 9.28 -14.97 -33.40
C ASP A 409 9.24 -15.15 -34.93
N ALA A 410 8.58 -16.21 -35.40
CA ALA A 410 8.46 -16.48 -36.82
C ALA A 410 7.61 -15.42 -37.52
N LYS A 411 8.22 -14.49 -38.25
CA LYS A 411 7.52 -13.57 -39.16
C LYS A 411 6.94 -14.37 -40.32
N VAL A 412 5.64 -14.39 -40.46
CA VAL A 412 5.00 -14.94 -41.65
C VAL A 412 5.33 -14.01 -42.80
N ASP A 413 6.04 -14.50 -43.82
CA ASP A 413 6.42 -13.70 -44.97
C ASP A 413 5.17 -13.25 -45.77
N THR A 414 5.30 -12.11 -46.45
CA THR A 414 4.21 -11.51 -47.23
C THR A 414 3.67 -12.46 -48.31
N ALA A 415 4.50 -13.30 -48.89
CA ALA A 415 4.11 -14.24 -49.94
C ALA A 415 3.22 -15.37 -49.35
N THR A 416 3.54 -15.85 -48.16
CA THR A 416 2.70 -16.79 -47.41
C THR A 416 1.37 -16.18 -47.04
N ILE A 417 1.35 -14.91 -46.55
CA ILE A 417 0.09 -14.18 -46.24
C ILE A 417 -0.77 -14.04 -47.49
N GLU A 418 -0.18 -13.64 -48.62
CA GLU A 418 -0.90 -13.50 -49.91
C GLU A 418 -1.47 -14.83 -50.40
N SER A 419 -0.72 -15.91 -50.33
CA SER A 419 -1.17 -17.26 -50.72
C SER A 419 -2.33 -17.74 -49.89
N VAL A 420 -2.26 -17.58 -48.56
CA VAL A 420 -3.36 -17.91 -47.63
C VAL A 420 -4.58 -17.05 -47.92
N MET A 421 -4.37 -15.75 -48.15
CA MET A 421 -5.44 -14.82 -48.45
C MET A 421 -6.17 -15.18 -49.77
N ASP A 422 -5.45 -15.53 -50.82
CA ASP A 422 -6.02 -15.97 -52.10
C ASP A 422 -6.89 -17.22 -51.94
N ARG A 423 -6.41 -18.18 -51.13
CA ARG A 423 -7.21 -19.36 -50.81
C ARG A 423 -8.48 -19.00 -50.03
N VAL A 424 -8.36 -18.20 -48.96
CA VAL A 424 -9.53 -17.78 -48.17
C VAL A 424 -10.54 -17.02 -49.02
N LEU A 425 -10.08 -16.11 -49.89
CA LEU A 425 -10.95 -15.38 -50.80
C LEU A 425 -11.67 -16.33 -51.78
N SER A 426 -10.95 -17.30 -52.38
CA SER A 426 -11.55 -18.30 -53.30
C SER A 426 -12.61 -19.16 -52.63
N GLU A 427 -12.41 -19.53 -51.35
CA GLU A 427 -13.36 -20.38 -50.60
C GLU A 427 -14.55 -19.59 -50.03
N ASN A 428 -14.51 -18.26 -50.01
CA ASN A 428 -15.55 -17.42 -49.41
C ASN A 428 -16.23 -16.47 -50.41
N ALA A 429 -16.57 -16.95 -51.62
CA ALA A 429 -17.18 -16.16 -52.69
C ALA A 429 -18.47 -15.40 -52.26
N GLN A 430 -19.28 -15.99 -51.39
CA GLN A 430 -20.46 -15.34 -50.84
C GLN A 430 -20.12 -14.10 -49.98
N ALA A 431 -19.07 -14.17 -49.16
CA ALA A 431 -18.64 -13.04 -48.35
C ALA A 431 -18.08 -11.89 -49.21
N ILE A 432 -17.44 -12.22 -50.35
CA ILE A 432 -17.00 -11.20 -51.32
C ILE A 432 -18.20 -10.52 -51.97
N ALA A 433 -19.23 -11.29 -52.39
CA ALA A 433 -20.46 -10.73 -52.94
C ALA A 433 -21.20 -9.82 -51.94
N ASP A 434 -21.25 -10.23 -50.67
CA ASP A 434 -21.86 -9.44 -49.60
C ASP A 434 -21.10 -8.14 -49.35
N TYR A 435 -19.75 -8.17 -49.40
CA TYR A 435 -18.93 -6.97 -49.30
C TYR A 435 -19.17 -5.98 -50.46
N LYS A 436 -19.22 -6.47 -51.71
CA LYS A 436 -19.58 -5.68 -52.91
C LYS A 436 -20.96 -5.03 -52.80
N ASN A 437 -21.88 -5.67 -52.09
CA ASN A 437 -23.22 -5.15 -51.79
C ASN A 437 -23.27 -4.18 -50.58
N GLY A 438 -22.11 -3.71 -50.09
CA GLY A 438 -22.00 -2.71 -49.02
C GLY A 438 -22.08 -3.25 -47.59
N LYS A 439 -22.01 -4.58 -47.37
CA LYS A 439 -22.03 -5.17 -46.02
C LYS A 439 -20.61 -5.19 -45.43
N GLU A 440 -20.26 -4.17 -44.69
CA GLU A 440 -18.91 -4.07 -44.04
C GLU A 440 -18.58 -5.25 -43.11
N LYS A 441 -19.56 -5.90 -42.48
CA LYS A 441 -19.34 -7.09 -41.67
C LYS A 441 -18.73 -8.26 -42.43
N ALA A 442 -18.94 -8.33 -43.75
CA ALA A 442 -18.36 -9.37 -44.59
C ALA A 442 -16.83 -9.23 -44.69
N LYS A 443 -16.27 -8.00 -44.72
CA LYS A 443 -14.83 -7.74 -44.67
C LYS A 443 -14.21 -8.24 -43.33
N GLN A 444 -14.90 -8.00 -42.22
CA GLN A 444 -14.46 -8.49 -40.90
C GLN A 444 -14.46 -10.03 -40.84
N ALA A 445 -15.42 -10.68 -41.45
CA ALA A 445 -15.48 -12.15 -41.56
C ALA A 445 -14.33 -12.73 -42.37
N LEU A 446 -13.98 -12.12 -43.52
CA LEU A 446 -12.84 -12.49 -44.36
C LEU A 446 -11.52 -12.27 -43.60
N PHE A 447 -11.37 -11.14 -42.94
CA PHE A 447 -10.23 -10.88 -42.09
C PHE A 447 -10.05 -11.93 -40.99
N GLY A 448 -11.12 -12.28 -40.27
CA GLY A 448 -11.14 -13.32 -39.27
C GLY A 448 -10.82 -14.71 -39.80
N ALA A 449 -11.21 -15.03 -41.05
CA ALA A 449 -10.86 -16.28 -41.74
C ALA A 449 -9.33 -16.32 -42.04
N CYS A 450 -8.78 -15.24 -42.61
CA CYS A 450 -7.34 -15.13 -42.85
C CYS A 450 -6.52 -15.28 -41.57
N MET A 451 -6.93 -14.63 -40.49
CA MET A 451 -6.27 -14.73 -39.20
C MET A 451 -6.25 -16.15 -38.64
N ARG A 452 -7.37 -16.89 -38.77
CA ARG A 452 -7.46 -18.29 -38.31
C ARG A 452 -6.53 -19.23 -39.09
N GLU A 453 -6.52 -19.09 -40.41
CA GLU A 453 -5.65 -19.90 -41.30
C GLU A 453 -4.16 -19.60 -41.03
N LEU A 454 -3.81 -18.37 -40.74
CA LEU A 454 -2.46 -17.95 -40.35
C LEU A 454 -2.15 -18.22 -38.86
N LYS A 455 -3.02 -18.99 -38.16
CA LYS A 455 -2.89 -19.33 -36.72
C LYS A 455 -2.65 -18.11 -35.82
N ASN A 456 -3.12 -16.94 -36.23
CA ASN A 456 -2.93 -15.67 -35.56
C ASN A 456 -1.43 -15.25 -35.36
N THR A 457 -0.54 -15.73 -36.21
CA THR A 457 0.90 -15.41 -36.12
C THR A 457 1.31 -14.24 -37.04
N ALA A 458 0.53 -13.89 -38.04
CA ALA A 458 0.80 -12.79 -38.97
C ALA A 458 0.38 -11.42 -38.42
N ASP A 459 1.06 -10.36 -38.86
CA ASP A 459 0.75 -8.99 -38.50
C ASP A 459 -0.63 -8.55 -39.01
N THR A 460 -1.47 -8.11 -38.10
CA THR A 460 -2.86 -7.69 -38.38
C THR A 460 -2.94 -6.46 -39.29
N ALA A 461 -1.94 -5.56 -39.24
CA ALA A 461 -1.90 -4.38 -40.10
C ALA A 461 -1.59 -4.79 -41.54
N VAL A 462 -0.62 -5.69 -41.73
CA VAL A 462 -0.25 -6.24 -43.05
C VAL A 462 -1.40 -6.99 -43.67
N ILE A 463 -2.11 -7.83 -42.89
CA ILE A 463 -3.29 -8.56 -43.39
C ILE A 463 -4.41 -7.60 -43.81
N LYS A 464 -4.67 -6.54 -43.03
CA LYS A 464 -5.70 -5.53 -43.39
C LYS A 464 -5.35 -4.81 -44.66
N GLU A 465 -4.11 -4.35 -44.79
CA GLU A 465 -3.67 -3.62 -45.98
C GLU A 465 -3.75 -4.49 -47.24
N LEU A 466 -3.27 -5.72 -47.16
CA LEU A 466 -3.33 -6.66 -48.28
C LEU A 466 -4.75 -7.06 -48.64
N LEU A 467 -5.62 -7.27 -47.61
CA LEU A 467 -7.01 -7.58 -47.82
C LEU A 467 -7.73 -6.43 -48.50
N ASP A 468 -7.47 -5.18 -48.10
CA ASP A 468 -8.05 -3.99 -48.72
C ASP A 468 -7.60 -3.85 -50.20
N LYS A 469 -6.31 -4.02 -50.47
CA LYS A 469 -5.80 -4.01 -51.85
C LYS A 469 -6.45 -5.10 -52.71
N LYS A 470 -6.57 -6.31 -52.18
CA LYS A 470 -7.19 -7.43 -52.97
C LYS A 470 -8.68 -7.25 -53.16
N LEU A 471 -9.43 -6.76 -52.17
CA LEU A 471 -10.88 -6.50 -52.29
C LEU A 471 -11.20 -5.31 -53.23
N GLN A 472 -10.27 -4.34 -53.37
CA GLN A 472 -10.41 -3.26 -54.33
C GLN A 472 -10.19 -3.72 -55.81
N ASN A 473 -9.41 -4.79 -56.00
CA ASN A 473 -9.08 -5.33 -57.32
C ASN A 473 -10.01 -6.45 -57.81
N ILE A 474 -10.92 -6.88 -56.96
CA ILE A 474 -11.97 -7.87 -57.26
C ILE A 474 -13.33 -7.15 -57.51
#